data_647daef44813eb3821f14afce28eeb0a
#
_entry.id   647daef44813eb3821f14afce28eeb0a
#
_cell.length_a   1.000
_cell.length_b   1.000
_cell.length_c   1.000
_cell.angle_alpha   90.00
_cell.angle_beta   90.00
_cell.angle_gamma   90.00
#
_symmetry.space_group_name_H-M   'P 1'
#
loop_
_entity.id
_entity.type
_entity.pdbx_description
1 polymer ?
#
loop_
_entity_poly.entity_id
_entity_poly.type
_entity_poly.pdbx_seq_one_letter_code
_entity_poly.pdbx_strand_id
1 'polypeptide(L)'
;IYSVLLDIGEQEGWVTAHASAARIITPYENEMVMMHEGASGGGKSELLQDVQRAADGRVLLGTNIETGEKTYISMSDTCTIEPVTDDMAICQPGFQSKSGKLALFDGEDGWFIRVDGITEYGSDPLYERISIHTKEPLMFFNIEGVPRATCLLWEHTLDSDGTPCPTPRVIIPRRTIQHIVNKPVEVDVRSFGVRMPPAT
;
A
#
# COMPACT_ATOMS: atom_id res chain seq x y z
N ILE A 1 5.76 -6.44 -13.77
CA ILE A 1 6.28 -5.07 -13.54
C ILE A 1 7.64 -5.15 -12.87
N TYR A 2 7.78 -5.84 -11.72
CA TYR A 2 9.02 -5.92 -10.94
C TYR A 2 10.26 -6.31 -11.79
N SER A 3 10.16 -7.39 -12.57
CA SER A 3 11.28 -7.85 -13.42
C SER A 3 11.70 -6.80 -14.45
N VAL A 4 10.75 -6.02 -14.97
CA VAL A 4 11.05 -4.95 -15.93
C VAL A 4 11.78 -3.79 -15.25
N LEU A 5 11.34 -3.40 -14.06
CA LEU A 5 12.01 -2.34 -13.28
C LEU A 5 13.40 -2.76 -12.82
N LEU A 6 13.60 -4.05 -12.48
CA LEU A 6 14.93 -4.58 -12.18
C LEU A 6 15.87 -4.51 -13.39
N ASP A 7 15.40 -4.93 -14.56
CA ASP A 7 16.18 -4.90 -15.81
C ASP A 7 16.57 -3.48 -16.20
N ILE A 8 15.63 -2.55 -16.13
CA ILE A 8 15.92 -1.13 -16.37
C ILE A 8 16.91 -0.59 -15.32
N GLY A 9 16.71 -0.91 -14.05
CA GLY A 9 17.61 -0.48 -12.98
C GLY A 9 19.03 -0.99 -13.16
N GLU A 10 19.20 -2.24 -13.59
CA GLU A 10 20.52 -2.80 -13.91
C GLU A 10 21.17 -2.06 -15.07
N GLN A 11 20.41 -1.76 -16.13
CA GLN A 11 20.92 -1.03 -17.30
C GLN A 11 21.28 0.42 -16.98
N GLU A 12 20.52 1.09 -16.14
CA GLU A 12 20.68 2.51 -15.82
C GLU A 12 21.43 2.76 -14.50
N GLY A 13 21.81 1.70 -13.78
CA GLY A 13 22.65 1.78 -12.59
C GLY A 13 21.93 2.21 -11.32
N TRP A 14 20.66 1.86 -11.17
CA TRP A 14 19.95 2.02 -9.88
C TRP A 14 19.51 0.70 -9.27
N VAL A 15 19.12 0.74 -8.01
CA VAL A 15 18.56 -0.41 -7.29
C VAL A 15 17.02 -0.26 -7.21
N THR A 16 16.33 -1.35 -7.49
CA THR A 16 14.88 -1.47 -7.27
C THR A 16 14.63 -2.41 -6.10
N ALA A 17 13.83 -1.99 -5.13
CA ALA A 17 13.43 -2.81 -3.99
C ALA A 17 11.92 -3.11 -4.04
N HIS A 18 11.55 -4.35 -3.72
CA HIS A 18 10.15 -4.75 -3.55
C HIS A 18 9.66 -4.31 -2.18
N ALA A 19 9.38 -3.02 -2.04
CA ALA A 19 9.16 -2.39 -0.76
C ALA A 19 8.15 -1.25 -0.83
N SER A 20 7.34 -1.12 0.23
CA SER A 20 6.61 0.10 0.52
C SER A 20 7.44 1.03 1.38
N ALA A 21 7.15 2.32 1.32
CA ALA A 21 7.73 3.30 2.21
C ALA A 21 6.72 4.40 2.56
N ALA A 22 6.81 4.86 3.80
CA ALA A 22 6.02 5.96 4.32
C ALA A 22 6.86 6.91 5.16
N ARG A 23 6.55 8.19 5.07
CA ARG A 23 7.00 9.19 6.03
C ARG A 23 6.01 9.23 7.18
N ILE A 24 6.49 9.07 8.39
CA ILE A 24 5.70 9.05 9.61
C ILE A 24 6.02 10.31 10.39
N ILE A 25 4.99 11.07 10.72
CA ILE A 25 5.09 12.29 11.52
C ILE A 25 4.38 12.01 12.85
N THR A 26 5.14 12.09 13.94
CA THR A 26 4.58 11.88 15.28
C THR A 26 3.80 13.11 15.73
N PRO A 27 2.94 13.01 16.77
CA PRO A 27 2.27 14.18 17.38
C PRO A 27 3.21 15.26 17.91
N TYR A 28 4.49 14.92 18.09
CA TYR A 28 5.54 15.86 18.51
C TYR A 28 6.36 16.41 17.34
N GLU A 29 5.84 16.30 16.11
CA GLU A 29 6.50 16.77 14.89
C GLU A 29 7.85 16.09 14.57
N ASN A 30 8.15 14.95 15.18
CA ASN A 30 9.30 14.16 14.76
C ASN A 30 8.97 13.39 13.50
N GLU A 31 9.86 13.47 12.52
CA GLU A 31 9.72 12.78 11.25
C GLU A 31 10.65 11.57 11.18
N MET A 32 10.15 10.48 10.63
CA MET A 32 10.95 9.31 10.26
C MET A 32 10.40 8.70 8.97
N VAL A 33 11.27 8.06 8.21
CA VAL A 33 10.87 7.27 7.05
C VAL A 33 11.03 5.79 7.41
N MET A 34 9.95 5.06 7.23
CA MET A 34 9.95 3.60 7.33
C MET A 34 9.87 2.99 5.94
N MET A 35 10.71 2.00 5.68
CA MET A 35 10.67 1.16 4.50
C MET A 35 10.37 -0.27 4.94
N HIS A 36 9.38 -0.88 4.30
CA HIS A 36 8.96 -2.24 4.58
C HIS A 36 9.15 -3.08 3.32
N GLU A 37 10.13 -3.95 3.35
CA GLU A 37 10.38 -4.92 2.30
C GLU A 37 9.67 -6.24 2.62
N GLY A 38 9.06 -6.85 1.64
CA GLY A 38 8.37 -8.11 1.83
C GLY A 38 7.74 -8.66 0.56
N ALA A 39 7.44 -9.96 0.59
CA ALA A 39 6.73 -10.63 -0.48
C ALA A 39 5.30 -10.08 -0.66
N SER A 40 4.68 -10.37 -1.81
CA SER A 40 3.29 -10.06 -2.06
C SER A 40 2.40 -10.68 -0.97
N GLY A 41 1.45 -9.91 -0.44
CA GLY A 41 0.60 -10.30 0.69
C GLY A 41 1.26 -10.16 2.07
N GLY A 42 2.46 -9.59 2.16
CA GLY A 42 3.17 -9.34 3.42
C GLY A 42 2.71 -8.09 4.19
N GLY A 43 1.61 -7.44 3.77
CA GLY A 43 1.06 -6.27 4.47
C GLY A 43 1.73 -4.95 4.11
N LYS A 44 2.48 -4.86 3.02
CA LYS A 44 3.16 -3.63 2.61
C LYS A 44 2.20 -2.45 2.43
N SER A 45 1.17 -2.63 1.63
CA SER A 45 0.17 -1.60 1.34
C SER A 45 -0.66 -1.20 2.56
N GLU A 46 -0.92 -2.14 3.47
CA GLU A 46 -1.67 -1.87 4.69
C GLU A 46 -0.91 -0.95 5.65
N LEU A 47 0.42 -0.96 5.63
CA LEU A 47 1.25 -0.06 6.44
C LEU A 47 1.26 1.39 5.94
N LEU A 48 0.73 1.64 4.74
CA LEU A 48 0.62 2.98 4.18
C LEU A 48 -0.69 3.68 4.58
N GLN A 49 -1.61 2.96 5.22
CA GLN A 49 -2.91 3.50 5.59
C GLN A 49 -2.86 4.22 6.94
N ASP A 50 -3.67 5.24 7.06
CA ASP A 50 -3.88 5.92 8.33
C ASP A 50 -4.48 4.96 9.37
N VAL A 51 -4.15 5.22 10.63
CA VAL A 51 -4.73 4.47 11.76
C VAL A 51 -6.23 4.70 11.81
N GLN A 52 -6.99 3.65 11.53
CA GLN A 52 -8.45 3.72 11.56
C GLN A 52 -8.98 3.66 12.99
N ARG A 53 -9.95 4.53 13.28
CA ARG A 53 -10.60 4.61 14.58
C ARG A 53 -12.05 4.14 14.50
N ALA A 54 -12.50 3.45 15.53
CA ALA A 54 -13.90 3.19 15.73
C ALA A 54 -14.70 4.49 15.99
N ALA A 55 -16.02 4.44 15.90
CA ALA A 55 -16.88 5.61 16.11
C ALA A 55 -16.71 6.29 17.48
N ASP A 56 -16.23 5.56 18.47
CA ASP A 56 -15.93 6.05 19.83
C ASP A 56 -14.47 6.58 19.97
N GLY A 57 -13.71 6.64 18.87
CA GLY A 57 -12.34 7.13 18.82
C GLY A 57 -11.26 6.12 19.25
N ARG A 58 -11.66 4.92 19.67
CA ARG A 58 -10.69 3.86 20.02
C ARG A 58 -10.08 3.22 18.77
N VAL A 59 -8.89 2.66 18.92
CA VAL A 59 -8.19 1.90 17.89
C VAL A 59 -8.36 0.42 18.14
N LEU A 60 -8.77 -0.34 17.12
CA LEU A 60 -8.85 -1.78 17.17
C LEU A 60 -7.44 -2.37 17.13
N LEU A 61 -7.04 -3.06 18.20
CA LEU A 61 -5.77 -3.78 18.25
C LEU A 61 -5.82 -5.12 17.53
N GLY A 62 -6.93 -5.81 17.62
CA GLY A 62 -7.10 -7.11 17.01
C GLY A 62 -8.45 -7.74 17.31
N THR A 63 -8.75 -8.79 16.55
CA THR A 63 -9.94 -9.61 16.74
C THR A 63 -9.47 -11.06 16.97
N ASN A 64 -9.96 -11.68 18.04
CA ASN A 64 -9.75 -13.10 18.25
C ASN A 64 -10.51 -13.86 17.14
N ILE A 65 -9.80 -14.61 16.33
CA ILE A 65 -10.37 -15.30 15.16
C ILE A 65 -11.30 -16.48 15.54
N GLU A 66 -11.16 -17.02 16.75
CA GLU A 66 -12.01 -18.13 17.21
C GLU A 66 -13.29 -17.62 17.88
N THR A 67 -13.19 -16.56 18.70
CA THR A 67 -14.33 -16.06 19.49
C THR A 67 -15.00 -14.86 18.85
N GLY A 68 -14.35 -14.17 17.90
CA GLY A 68 -14.81 -12.89 17.34
C GLY A 68 -14.64 -11.71 18.30
N GLU A 69 -14.04 -11.90 19.48
CA GLU A 69 -13.83 -10.84 20.46
C GLU A 69 -12.85 -9.81 19.96
N LYS A 70 -13.22 -8.52 20.06
CA LYS A 70 -12.43 -7.39 19.61
C LYS A 70 -11.79 -6.68 20.80
N THR A 71 -10.48 -6.47 20.71
CA THR A 71 -9.71 -5.72 21.71
C THR A 71 -9.42 -4.32 21.19
N TYR A 72 -9.79 -3.30 21.97
CA TYR A 72 -9.58 -1.90 21.64
C TYR A 72 -8.67 -1.21 22.65
N ILE A 73 -7.92 -0.21 22.17
CA ILE A 73 -7.16 0.71 23.03
C ILE A 73 -7.63 2.15 22.81
N SER A 74 -7.54 2.95 23.84
CA SER A 74 -7.75 4.39 23.77
C SER A 74 -6.41 5.08 23.50
N MET A 75 -6.36 5.87 22.42
CA MET A 75 -5.21 6.68 22.06
C MET A 75 -5.71 8.07 21.70
N SER A 76 -5.20 9.10 22.36
CA SER A 76 -5.58 10.50 22.09
C SER A 76 -5.06 10.95 20.72
N ASP A 77 -3.80 10.63 20.44
CA ASP A 77 -3.11 11.06 19.23
C ASP A 77 -2.45 9.88 18.52
N THR A 78 -2.37 9.97 17.21
CA THR A 78 -1.67 9.00 16.36
C THR A 78 -0.71 9.74 15.42
N CYS A 79 0.24 9.00 14.87
CA CYS A 79 1.11 9.52 13.83
C CYS A 79 0.30 9.81 12.56
N THR A 80 0.73 10.81 11.81
CA THR A 80 0.33 10.99 10.42
C THR A 80 1.21 10.12 9.54
N ILE A 81 0.60 9.38 8.63
CA ILE A 81 1.28 8.52 7.67
C ILE A 81 1.17 9.17 6.30
N GLU A 82 2.30 9.48 5.70
CA GLU A 82 2.37 10.04 4.36
C GLU A 82 3.02 9.02 3.43
N PRO A 83 2.25 8.39 2.54
CA PRO A 83 2.76 7.37 1.65
C PRO A 83 3.82 7.92 0.69
N VAL A 84 4.85 7.11 0.41
CA VAL A 84 5.92 7.43 -0.54
C VAL A 84 5.87 6.48 -1.72
N THR A 85 5.93 5.18 -1.48
CA THR A 85 5.84 4.11 -2.48
C THR A 85 5.06 2.93 -1.91
N ASP A 86 4.27 2.27 -2.75
CA ASP A 86 3.43 1.13 -2.34
C ASP A 86 4.16 -0.21 -2.47
N ASP A 87 4.68 -0.52 -3.63
CA ASP A 87 5.24 -1.85 -3.92
C ASP A 87 6.66 -1.82 -4.47
N MET A 88 7.00 -0.79 -5.24
CA MET A 88 8.25 -0.73 -5.99
C MET A 88 9.03 0.55 -5.69
N ALA A 89 9.98 0.46 -4.76
CA ALA A 89 10.89 1.56 -4.47
C ALA A 89 12.09 1.56 -5.41
N ILE A 90 12.44 2.71 -5.97
CA ILE A 90 13.66 2.90 -6.77
C ILE A 90 14.66 3.79 -6.04
N CYS A 91 15.93 3.40 -6.06
CA CYS A 91 17.04 4.10 -5.45
C CYS A 91 18.02 4.53 -6.54
N GLN A 92 17.72 5.66 -7.19
CA GLN A 92 18.56 6.18 -8.27
C GLN A 92 19.78 6.92 -7.71
N PRO A 93 20.94 6.86 -8.40
CA PRO A 93 22.13 7.61 -8.01
C PRO A 93 21.89 9.12 -7.86
N GLY A 94 21.03 9.69 -8.74
CA GLY A 94 20.68 11.10 -8.72
C GLY A 94 19.90 11.56 -7.47
N PHE A 95 19.32 10.64 -6.72
CA PHE A 95 18.63 10.95 -5.47
C PHE A 95 19.56 10.94 -4.26
N GLN A 96 20.70 10.26 -4.37
CA GLN A 96 21.58 10.03 -3.25
C GLN A 96 22.30 11.30 -2.80
N SER A 97 22.38 11.48 -1.50
CA SER A 97 23.12 12.56 -0.85
C SER A 97 24.36 12.04 -0.11
N LYS A 98 25.08 12.92 0.57
CA LYS A 98 26.20 12.54 1.44
C LYS A 98 25.76 12.24 2.88
N SER A 99 24.47 12.08 3.14
CA SER A 99 23.93 11.85 4.49
C SER A 99 24.28 10.46 5.06
N GLY A 100 24.68 9.51 4.21
CA GLY A 100 24.89 8.12 4.58
C GLY A 100 23.58 7.32 4.71
N LYS A 101 22.45 7.93 4.34
CA LYS A 101 21.15 7.27 4.26
C LYS A 101 20.84 6.88 2.82
N LEU A 102 19.91 5.95 2.63
CA LEU A 102 19.44 5.56 1.32
C LEU A 102 18.28 6.46 0.90
N ALA A 103 18.43 7.16 -0.23
CA ALA A 103 17.33 7.92 -0.81
C ALA A 103 16.56 7.05 -1.79
N LEU A 104 15.23 7.06 -1.67
CA LEU A 104 14.33 6.28 -2.51
C LEU A 104 13.11 7.10 -2.95
N PHE A 105 12.49 6.65 -4.03
CA PHE A 105 11.24 7.20 -4.53
C PHE A 105 10.39 6.07 -5.14
N ASP A 106 9.15 6.38 -5.49
CA ASP A 106 8.26 5.43 -6.14
C ASP A 106 8.69 5.11 -7.57
N GLY A 107 8.69 3.84 -7.91
CA GLY A 107 8.90 3.36 -9.27
C GLY A 107 7.62 3.20 -10.08
N GLU A 108 6.46 3.52 -9.50
CA GLU A 108 5.15 3.30 -10.11
C GLU A 108 4.29 4.58 -10.09
N ASP A 109 3.65 4.88 -11.22
CA ASP A 109 2.64 5.94 -11.31
C ASP A 109 1.21 5.42 -11.02
N GLY A 110 1.03 4.11 -10.97
CA GLY A 110 -0.25 3.46 -10.69
C GLY A 110 -0.10 2.40 -9.61
N TRP A 111 -0.82 2.56 -8.51
CA TRP A 111 -0.81 1.62 -7.40
C TRP A 111 -1.88 0.56 -7.54
N PHE A 112 -1.50 -0.69 -7.30
CA PHE A 112 -2.38 -1.85 -7.37
C PHE A 112 -3.03 -2.09 -6.01
N ILE A 113 -4.26 -1.60 -5.84
CA ILE A 113 -5.01 -1.76 -4.61
C ILE A 113 -5.87 -3.01 -4.68
N ARG A 114 -5.77 -3.87 -3.68
CA ARG A 114 -6.67 -5.03 -3.54
C ARG A 114 -8.06 -4.56 -3.12
N VAL A 115 -9.07 -5.16 -3.74
CA VAL A 115 -10.48 -4.87 -3.45
C VAL A 115 -11.27 -6.14 -3.06
N ASP A 116 -10.58 -7.23 -2.79
CA ASP A 116 -11.19 -8.43 -2.24
C ASP A 116 -11.72 -8.17 -0.82
N GLY A 117 -12.87 -8.71 -0.51
CA GLY A 117 -13.52 -8.51 0.79
C GLY A 117 -14.37 -7.23 0.90
N ILE A 118 -14.35 -6.36 -0.12
CA ILE A 118 -15.27 -5.23 -0.20
C ILE A 118 -16.53 -5.72 -0.91
N THR A 119 -17.58 -5.99 -0.17
CA THR A 119 -18.80 -6.60 -0.68
C THR A 119 -19.99 -5.65 -0.74
N GLU A 120 -19.90 -4.50 -0.09
CA GLU A 120 -20.98 -3.52 -0.02
C GLU A 120 -20.44 -2.10 0.25
N TYR A 121 -21.23 -1.10 -0.07
CA TYR A 121 -20.93 0.31 0.21
C TYR A 121 -20.81 0.56 1.71
N GLY A 122 -19.86 1.39 2.11
CA GLY A 122 -19.61 1.72 3.52
C GLY A 122 -18.67 0.76 4.23
N SER A 123 -18.24 -0.31 3.57
CA SER A 123 -17.29 -1.27 4.14
C SER A 123 -15.86 -0.76 4.18
N ASP A 124 -15.48 0.06 3.21
CA ASP A 124 -14.20 0.73 3.15
C ASP A 124 -14.32 2.17 2.60
N PRO A 125 -14.54 3.16 3.47
CA PRO A 125 -14.74 4.56 3.05
C PRO A 125 -13.59 5.16 2.25
N LEU A 126 -12.37 4.69 2.44
CA LEU A 126 -11.21 5.16 1.70
C LEU A 126 -11.30 4.71 0.23
N TYR A 127 -11.47 3.41 0.01
CA TYR A 127 -11.54 2.86 -1.35
C TYR A 127 -12.80 3.28 -2.07
N GLU A 128 -13.92 3.44 -1.38
CA GLU A 128 -15.13 4.02 -1.93
C GLU A 128 -14.90 5.42 -2.47
N ARG A 129 -14.31 6.29 -1.69
CA ARG A 129 -14.05 7.66 -2.10
C ARG A 129 -13.13 7.75 -3.32
N ILE A 130 -12.11 6.89 -3.36
CA ILE A 130 -11.15 6.87 -4.46
C ILE A 130 -11.75 6.25 -5.72
N SER A 131 -12.56 5.21 -5.60
CA SER A 131 -13.03 4.42 -6.73
C SER A 131 -14.40 4.81 -7.25
N ILE A 132 -15.31 5.37 -6.45
CA ILE A 132 -16.64 5.79 -6.90
C ILE A 132 -16.64 7.22 -7.45
N HIS A 133 -15.96 8.12 -6.77
CA HIS A 133 -15.91 9.54 -7.12
C HIS A 133 -14.59 9.90 -7.79
N THR A 134 -14.16 9.07 -8.72
CA THR A 134 -12.89 9.25 -9.40
C THR A 134 -12.91 10.50 -10.27
N LYS A 135 -11.83 11.26 -10.24
CA LYS A 135 -11.61 12.37 -11.18
C LYS A 135 -11.02 11.89 -12.50
N GLU A 136 -10.52 10.69 -12.54
CA GLU A 136 -9.85 10.06 -13.66
C GLU A 136 -10.33 8.62 -13.82
N PRO A 137 -10.30 8.05 -15.04
CA PRO A 137 -10.63 6.65 -15.26
C PRO A 137 -9.74 5.73 -14.43
N LEU A 138 -10.33 4.74 -13.80
CA LEU A 138 -9.61 3.67 -13.10
C LEU A 138 -9.53 2.44 -13.99
N MET A 139 -8.46 1.69 -13.84
CA MET A 139 -8.29 0.39 -14.47
C MET A 139 -8.51 -0.71 -13.44
N PHE A 140 -9.47 -1.57 -13.72
CA PHE A 140 -9.68 -2.78 -12.94
C PHE A 140 -8.88 -3.93 -13.57
N PHE A 141 -8.32 -4.76 -12.74
CA PHE A 141 -7.43 -5.81 -13.18
C PHE A 141 -7.78 -7.15 -12.51
N ASN A 142 -8.10 -8.14 -13.33
CA ASN A 142 -8.17 -9.53 -12.93
C ASN A 142 -6.79 -10.15 -13.14
N ILE A 143 -6.12 -10.51 -12.05
CA ILE A 143 -4.72 -10.94 -12.09
C ILE A 143 -4.51 -12.25 -12.83
N GLU A 144 -5.51 -13.10 -12.91
CA GLU A 144 -5.45 -14.35 -13.66
C GLU A 144 -5.79 -14.18 -15.15
N GLY A 145 -6.20 -12.99 -15.55
CA GLY A 145 -6.51 -12.69 -16.93
C GLY A 145 -7.69 -13.49 -17.47
N VAL A 146 -8.66 -13.82 -16.63
CA VAL A 146 -9.86 -14.58 -17.03
C VAL A 146 -10.64 -13.78 -18.08
N PRO A 147 -10.83 -14.32 -19.29
CA PRO A 147 -11.58 -13.65 -20.33
C PRO A 147 -13.03 -13.36 -19.89
N ARG A 148 -13.50 -12.15 -20.15
CA ARG A 148 -14.86 -11.70 -19.83
C ARG A 148 -15.21 -11.65 -18.34
N ALA A 149 -14.22 -11.62 -17.45
CA ALA A 149 -14.47 -11.32 -16.05
C ALA A 149 -15.23 -10.01 -15.93
N THR A 150 -16.28 -9.99 -15.11
CA THR A 150 -17.03 -8.77 -14.84
C THR A 150 -16.28 -7.91 -13.85
N CYS A 151 -16.30 -6.62 -14.08
CA CYS A 151 -15.67 -5.65 -13.22
C CYS A 151 -16.71 -4.64 -12.78
N LEU A 152 -17.56 -5.03 -11.87
CA LEU A 152 -18.49 -4.14 -11.20
C LEU A 152 -17.85 -3.61 -9.94
N LEU A 153 -18.07 -2.37 -9.60
CA LEU A 153 -17.25 -1.65 -8.64
C LEU A 153 -17.21 -2.29 -7.24
N TRP A 154 -18.27 -2.89 -6.79
CA TRP A 154 -18.38 -3.38 -5.42
C TRP A 154 -18.82 -4.83 -5.29
N GLU A 155 -19.22 -5.41 -6.38
CA GLU A 155 -19.65 -6.79 -6.39
C GLU A 155 -18.75 -7.70 -7.19
N HIS A 156 -17.74 -7.44 -7.38
CA HIS A 156 -16.93 -7.29 -8.19
C HIS A 156 -15.90 -7.86 -8.54
N THR A 157 -15.78 -8.29 -8.83
CA THR A 157 -14.74 -9.09 -9.15
C THR A 157 -15.24 -10.50 -9.22
N LEU A 158 -16.34 -10.67 -9.85
CA LEU A 158 -16.85 -11.96 -10.28
C LEU A 158 -16.37 -12.25 -11.70
N ASP A 159 -15.97 -13.49 -11.93
CA ASP A 159 -15.71 -14.00 -13.27
C ASP A 159 -16.99 -14.18 -14.06
N SER A 160 -16.87 -14.52 -15.35
CA SER A 160 -18.03 -14.65 -16.24
C SER A 160 -19.04 -15.76 -15.83
N ASP A 161 -18.62 -16.69 -14.99
CA ASP A 161 -19.47 -17.74 -14.42
C ASP A 161 -20.07 -17.36 -13.06
N GLY A 162 -19.78 -16.16 -12.56
CA GLY A 162 -20.24 -15.67 -11.27
C GLY A 162 -19.38 -16.09 -10.08
N THR A 163 -18.24 -16.74 -10.29
CA THR A 163 -17.30 -17.04 -9.21
C THR A 163 -16.45 -15.82 -8.87
N PRO A 164 -16.04 -15.62 -7.59
CA PRO A 164 -15.15 -14.55 -7.23
C PRO A 164 -13.81 -14.62 -7.97
N CYS A 165 -13.38 -13.49 -8.53
CA CYS A 165 -12.03 -13.39 -9.07
C CYS A 165 -11.00 -13.55 -7.96
N PRO A 166 -9.98 -14.38 -8.16
CA PRO A 166 -8.86 -14.41 -7.22
C PRO A 166 -8.10 -13.09 -7.25
N THR A 167 -7.82 -12.55 -6.07
CA THR A 167 -7.05 -11.33 -5.86
C THR A 167 -7.39 -10.14 -6.77
N PRO A 168 -8.64 -9.69 -6.76
CA PRO A 168 -9.08 -8.57 -7.60
C PRO A 168 -8.37 -7.28 -7.22
N ARG A 169 -8.05 -6.45 -8.21
CA ARG A 169 -7.32 -5.21 -8.01
C ARG A 169 -7.87 -4.07 -8.85
N VAL A 170 -7.75 -2.87 -8.30
CA VAL A 170 -7.92 -1.62 -9.03
C VAL A 170 -6.58 -0.90 -9.11
N ILE A 171 -6.29 -0.32 -10.26
CA ILE A 171 -5.09 0.51 -10.43
C ILE A 171 -5.51 1.97 -10.23
N ILE A 172 -4.96 2.59 -9.21
CA ILE A 172 -5.22 3.97 -8.83
C ILE A 172 -4.02 4.82 -9.22
N PRO A 173 -4.20 5.92 -9.97
CA PRO A 173 -3.11 6.83 -10.25
C PRO A 173 -2.49 7.35 -8.95
N ARG A 174 -1.17 7.20 -8.81
CA ARG A 174 -0.42 7.59 -7.60
C ARG A 174 -0.74 9.01 -7.13
N ARG A 175 -0.86 9.96 -8.07
CA ARG A 175 -1.17 11.37 -7.77
C ARG A 175 -2.54 11.61 -7.10
N THR A 176 -3.43 10.61 -7.09
CA THR A 176 -4.75 10.71 -6.43
C THR A 176 -4.73 10.23 -4.98
N ILE A 177 -3.63 9.61 -4.54
CA ILE A 177 -3.45 9.16 -3.16
C ILE A 177 -3.30 10.38 -2.24
N GLN A 178 -4.02 10.37 -1.13
CA GLN A 178 -3.95 11.46 -0.16
C GLN A 178 -2.59 11.48 0.54
N HIS A 179 -2.11 12.69 0.81
CA HIS A 179 -0.85 12.93 1.50
C HIS A 179 0.38 12.30 0.85
N ILE A 180 0.28 11.95 -0.45
CA ILE A 180 1.38 11.33 -1.18
C ILE A 180 2.62 12.23 -1.22
N VAL A 181 3.77 11.68 -0.92
CA VAL A 181 5.05 12.39 -0.96
C VAL A 181 5.61 12.35 -2.38
N ASN A 182 5.66 13.52 -3.05
CA ASN A 182 6.10 13.64 -4.45
C ASN A 182 7.56 14.07 -4.59
N LYS A 183 8.43 13.54 -3.74
CA LYS A 183 9.88 13.77 -3.80
C LYS A 183 10.62 12.58 -3.18
N PRO A 184 11.88 12.34 -3.55
CA PRO A 184 12.68 11.33 -2.88
C PRO A 184 12.77 11.58 -1.37
N VAL A 185 12.76 10.48 -0.61
CA VAL A 185 12.93 10.49 0.84
C VAL A 185 14.15 9.67 1.24
N GLU A 186 14.76 10.04 2.36
CA GLU A 186 15.90 9.31 2.91
C GLU A 186 15.46 8.36 4.02
N VAL A 187 15.84 7.09 3.93
CA VAL A 187 15.62 6.08 4.97
C VAL A 187 16.94 5.69 5.62
N ASP A 188 16.91 5.53 6.93
CA ASP A 188 18.06 5.01 7.67
C ASP A 188 18.05 3.48 7.61
N VAL A 189 18.94 2.90 6.80
CA VAL A 189 19.02 1.44 6.59
C VAL A 189 19.69 0.67 7.71
N ARG A 190 20.08 1.33 8.81
CA ARG A 190 20.57 0.65 10.02
C ARG A 190 19.44 -0.02 10.82
N SER A 191 18.26 -0.10 10.25
CA SER A 191 17.14 -0.78 10.88
C SER A 191 17.35 -2.29 10.95
N PHE A 192 16.84 -2.88 12.01
CA PHE A 192 16.73 -4.33 12.10
C PHE A 192 15.55 -4.83 11.26
N GLY A 193 15.75 -5.94 10.57
CA GLY A 193 14.66 -6.62 9.88
C GLY A 193 14.15 -7.80 10.70
N VAL A 194 12.84 -7.96 10.77
CA VAL A 194 12.23 -9.22 11.21
C VAL A 194 11.90 -10.02 9.96
N ARG A 195 12.58 -11.17 9.80
CA ARG A 195 12.22 -12.09 8.74
C ARG A 195 10.99 -12.88 9.17
N MET A 196 9.86 -12.59 8.55
CA MET A 196 8.67 -13.44 8.69
C MET A 196 8.89 -14.73 7.89
N PRO A 197 8.55 -15.90 8.44
CA PRO A 197 8.51 -17.12 7.64
C PRO A 197 7.44 -16.94 6.54
N PRO A 198 7.63 -17.59 5.37
CA PRO A 198 6.58 -17.57 4.36
C PRO A 198 5.29 -18.13 4.98
N ALA A 199 4.17 -17.47 4.67
CA ALA A 199 2.86 -17.99 5.03
C ALA A 199 2.69 -19.35 4.34
N THR A 200 2.47 -20.38 5.13
CA THR A 200 2.19 -21.74 4.65
C THR A 200 0.70 -21.91 4.42
#